data_72c6101b1f43d3dde617b6fd6bbeddc0
#
_entry.id   72c6101b1f43d3dde617b6fd6bbeddc0
#
_cell.length_a   1.000
_cell.length_b   1.000
_cell.length_c   1.000
_cell.angle_alpha   90.00
_cell.angle_beta   90.00
_cell.angle_gamma   90.00
#
_symmetry.space_group_name_H-M   'P 1'
#
loop_
_entity.id
_entity.type
_entity.pdbx_description
1 polymer ?
#
loop_
_entity_poly.entity_id
_entity_poly.type
_entity_poly.pdbx_seq_one_letter_code
_entity_poly.pdbx_strand_id
1 'polypeptide(L)'
;GLTQIFDALSNLTEQVTSLSKRQVLTVGVGPTFATKWLIPRLGDFQKSAPEIDVHIATGGVAAPFSDDWTCGITLGDGNWPDLTSEAIVAADLTPVCAPAIGKKIKTASGLKKATLLRVSHSPDDWKLWLKAAGATAPAAKGPEFDFYGQAQQAAVDGLGVAMGIRPYIDDDLAAGR
;
A
#
# COMPACT_ATOMS: atom_id res chain seq x y z
N GLY A 1 56.65 -8.31 -7.13
CA GLY A 1 57.06 -8.28 -5.77
C GLY A 1 55.90 -8.32 -4.78
N LEU A 2 56.14 -8.04 -3.50
CA LEU A 2 55.16 -8.06 -2.42
C LEU A 2 53.91 -7.16 -2.72
N THR A 3 54.12 -6.02 -3.31
CA THR A 3 53.02 -5.09 -3.69
C THR A 3 52.01 -5.72 -4.63
N GLN A 4 52.45 -6.49 -5.61
CA GLN A 4 51.56 -7.18 -6.56
C GLN A 4 50.71 -8.28 -5.88
N ILE A 5 51.24 -8.91 -4.83
CA ILE A 5 50.52 -9.90 -4.05
C ILE A 5 49.45 -9.22 -3.20
N PHE A 6 49.74 -8.06 -2.60
CA PHE A 6 48.78 -7.30 -1.82
C PHE A 6 47.68 -6.71 -2.72
N ASP A 7 48.00 -6.22 -3.91
CA ASP A 7 47.03 -5.74 -4.89
C ASP A 7 46.12 -6.87 -5.38
N ALA A 8 46.67 -8.05 -5.64
CA ALA A 8 45.87 -9.23 -6.00
C ALA A 8 44.94 -9.71 -4.86
N LEU A 9 45.43 -9.68 -3.62
CA LEU A 9 44.61 -10.00 -2.44
C LEU A 9 43.50 -8.98 -2.21
N SER A 10 43.77 -7.70 -2.35
CA SER A 10 42.76 -6.63 -2.27
C SER A 10 41.69 -6.81 -3.33
N ASN A 11 42.06 -7.04 -4.58
CA ASN A 11 41.15 -7.28 -5.69
C ASN A 11 40.28 -8.55 -5.46
N LEU A 12 40.89 -9.64 -4.96
CA LEU A 12 40.16 -10.86 -4.62
C LEU A 12 39.20 -10.62 -3.43
N THR A 13 39.62 -9.86 -2.41
CA THR A 13 38.78 -9.51 -1.27
C THR A 13 37.60 -8.63 -1.70
N GLU A 14 37.83 -7.66 -2.60
CA GLU A 14 36.75 -6.85 -3.19
C GLU A 14 35.81 -7.69 -4.05
N GLN A 15 36.32 -8.61 -4.86
CA GLN A 15 35.50 -9.52 -5.64
C GLN A 15 34.67 -10.46 -4.75
N VAL A 16 35.27 -11.06 -3.72
CA VAL A 16 34.57 -11.91 -2.74
C VAL A 16 33.55 -11.10 -1.94
N THR A 17 33.87 -9.86 -1.57
CA THR A 17 32.95 -8.97 -0.85
C THR A 17 31.80 -8.50 -1.76
N SER A 18 32.05 -8.29 -3.05
CA SER A 18 31.02 -7.97 -4.02
C SER A 18 30.12 -9.16 -4.36
N LEU A 19 30.66 -10.37 -4.39
CA LEU A 19 29.90 -11.62 -4.53
C LEU A 19 29.12 -11.99 -3.26
N SER A 20 29.55 -11.51 -2.09
CA SER A 20 28.90 -11.73 -0.79
C SER A 20 27.96 -10.61 -0.37
N LYS A 21 27.90 -9.48 -1.09
CA LYS A 21 26.94 -8.42 -0.80
C LYS A 21 25.58 -8.85 -1.33
N ARG A 22 24.71 -9.30 -0.43
CA ARG A 22 23.28 -9.33 -0.68
C ARG A 22 22.87 -7.97 -1.21
N GLN A 23 22.21 -7.96 -2.37
CA GLN A 23 21.67 -6.72 -2.92
C GLN A 23 20.52 -6.28 -2.05
N VAL A 24 20.57 -5.06 -1.54
CA VAL A 24 19.46 -4.48 -0.76
C VAL A 24 18.55 -3.74 -1.73
N LEU A 25 17.29 -4.17 -1.79
CA LEU A 25 16.22 -3.52 -2.51
C LEU A 25 15.37 -2.71 -1.53
N THR A 26 15.57 -1.39 -1.49
CA THR A 26 14.74 -0.51 -0.67
C THR A 26 13.50 -0.09 -1.46
N VAL A 27 12.34 -0.54 -0.99
CA VAL A 27 11.03 -0.25 -1.60
C VAL A 27 10.30 0.78 -0.75
N GLY A 28 10.14 1.99 -1.28
CA GLY A 28 9.30 3.01 -0.68
C GLY A 28 7.83 2.75 -1.01
N VAL A 29 6.97 2.67 -0.01
CA VAL A 29 5.57 2.30 -0.23
C VAL A 29 4.65 2.82 0.86
N GLY A 30 3.40 3.09 0.52
CA GLY A 30 2.37 3.45 1.51
C GLY A 30 2.08 2.29 2.48
N PRO A 31 1.84 2.57 3.77
CA PRO A 31 1.70 1.54 4.81
C PRO A 31 0.54 0.58 4.55
N THR A 32 -0.55 1.04 3.96
CA THR A 32 -1.69 0.16 3.62
C THR A 32 -1.32 -0.85 2.54
N PHE A 33 -0.66 -0.42 1.46
CA PHE A 33 -0.21 -1.32 0.41
C PHE A 33 0.84 -2.31 0.95
N ALA A 34 1.79 -1.81 1.75
CA ALA A 34 2.81 -2.65 2.37
C ALA A 34 2.17 -3.81 3.14
N THR A 35 1.26 -3.50 4.07
CA THR A 35 0.69 -4.51 4.98
C THR A 35 -0.34 -5.43 4.32
N LYS A 36 -1.16 -4.89 3.43
CA LYS A 36 -2.30 -5.63 2.86
C LYS A 36 -1.96 -6.37 1.57
N TRP A 37 -0.96 -5.92 0.81
CA TRP A 37 -0.66 -6.50 -0.49
C TRP A 37 0.78 -7.00 -0.65
N LEU A 38 1.77 -6.18 -0.29
CA LEU A 38 3.17 -6.48 -0.55
C LEU A 38 3.72 -7.56 0.39
N ILE A 39 3.59 -7.37 1.71
CA ILE A 39 4.15 -8.29 2.73
C ILE A 39 3.63 -9.71 2.56
N PRO A 40 2.32 -9.97 2.32
CA PRO A 40 1.84 -11.33 2.09
C PRO A 40 2.49 -12.05 0.90
N ARG A 41 3.06 -11.30 -0.06
CA ARG A 41 3.70 -11.82 -1.28
C ARG A 41 5.22 -11.90 -1.20
N LEU A 42 5.84 -11.29 -0.18
CA LEU A 42 7.30 -11.29 -0.03
C LEU A 42 7.90 -12.68 0.12
N GLY A 43 7.20 -13.61 0.75
CA GLY A 43 7.69 -14.97 0.90
C GLY A 43 7.94 -15.69 -0.43
N ASP A 44 7.12 -15.43 -1.43
CA ASP A 44 7.30 -16.00 -2.77
C ASP A 44 8.39 -15.27 -3.55
N PHE A 45 8.51 -13.95 -3.37
CA PHE A 45 9.62 -13.18 -3.92
C PHE A 45 10.97 -13.67 -3.37
N GLN A 46 11.10 -13.86 -2.05
CA GLN A 46 12.32 -14.36 -1.44
C GLN A 46 12.73 -15.76 -1.90
N LYS A 47 11.78 -16.62 -2.25
CA LYS A 47 12.06 -17.94 -2.86
C LYS A 47 12.64 -17.79 -4.26
N SER A 48 12.17 -16.83 -5.03
CA SER A 48 12.61 -16.60 -6.42
C SER A 48 13.91 -15.79 -6.52
N ALA A 49 14.21 -14.98 -5.52
CA ALA A 49 15.39 -14.09 -5.47
C ALA A 49 16.03 -14.09 -4.07
N PRO A 50 16.59 -15.22 -3.62
CA PRO A 50 17.10 -15.38 -2.25
C PRO A 50 18.34 -14.49 -1.96
N GLU A 51 19.00 -13.99 -2.98
CA GLU A 51 20.15 -13.09 -2.88
C GLU A 51 19.75 -11.63 -2.61
N ILE A 52 18.45 -11.28 -2.72
CA ILE A 52 17.96 -9.91 -2.54
C ILE A 52 17.38 -9.75 -1.13
N ASP A 53 17.96 -8.84 -0.36
CA ASP A 53 17.37 -8.39 0.90
C ASP A 53 16.40 -7.24 0.63
N VAL A 54 15.13 -7.41 1.01
CA VAL A 54 14.10 -6.38 0.82
C VAL A 54 13.96 -5.53 2.07
N HIS A 55 14.15 -4.23 1.92
CA HIS A 55 13.86 -3.23 2.94
C HIS A 55 12.61 -2.45 2.55
N ILE A 56 11.55 -2.54 3.35
CA ILE A 56 10.31 -1.77 3.13
C ILE A 56 10.40 -0.47 3.91
N ALA A 57 10.43 0.65 3.18
CA ALA A 57 10.39 1.98 3.74
C ALA A 57 8.98 2.57 3.57
N THR A 58 8.32 2.93 4.67
CA THR A 58 7.03 3.60 4.63
C THR A 58 7.24 5.10 4.77
N GLY A 59 7.23 5.82 3.64
CA GLY A 59 7.22 7.27 3.61
C GLY A 59 5.84 7.84 3.91
N GLY A 60 5.80 9.10 4.37
CA GLY A 60 4.54 9.83 4.47
C GLY A 60 3.99 10.19 3.08
N VAL A 61 2.69 10.51 3.03
CA VAL A 61 2.00 10.94 1.79
C VAL A 61 2.66 12.18 1.16
N ALA A 62 3.31 13.02 1.98
CA ALA A 62 3.97 14.25 1.54
C ALA A 62 5.33 14.03 0.84
N ALA A 63 5.92 12.83 0.94
CA ALA A 63 7.21 12.50 0.32
C ALA A 63 7.08 11.15 -0.40
N PRO A 64 6.41 11.11 -1.57
CA PRO A 64 6.13 9.85 -2.27
C PRO A 64 7.38 9.17 -2.81
N PHE A 65 8.50 9.89 -2.92
CA PHE A 65 9.77 9.36 -3.42
C PHE A 65 10.93 9.91 -2.58
N SER A 66 11.95 9.08 -2.38
CA SER A 66 13.19 9.43 -1.71
C SER A 66 14.37 8.90 -2.52
N ASP A 67 15.46 9.65 -2.56
CA ASP A 67 16.70 9.24 -3.22
C ASP A 67 17.32 7.97 -2.60
N ASP A 68 16.95 7.67 -1.34
CA ASP A 68 17.40 6.45 -0.64
C ASP A 68 16.65 5.19 -1.09
N TRP A 69 15.58 5.32 -1.89
CA TRP A 69 14.80 4.18 -2.35
C TRP A 69 15.30 3.65 -3.70
N THR A 70 15.37 2.34 -3.82
CA THR A 70 15.65 1.70 -5.11
C THR A 70 14.45 1.84 -6.04
N CYS A 71 13.24 1.73 -5.49
CA CYS A 71 11.99 2.00 -6.20
C CYS A 71 10.90 2.47 -5.23
N GLY A 72 9.88 3.14 -5.78
CA GLY A 72 8.68 3.56 -5.05
C GLY A 72 7.43 2.91 -5.62
N ILE A 73 6.49 2.55 -4.75
CA ILE A 73 5.15 2.09 -5.15
C ILE A 73 4.15 3.08 -4.59
N THR A 74 3.42 3.74 -5.48
CA THR A 74 2.44 4.75 -5.11
C THR A 74 1.18 4.66 -5.95
N LEU A 75 0.07 5.17 -5.39
CA LEU A 75 -1.18 5.34 -6.12
C LEU A 75 -1.11 6.61 -6.95
N GLY A 76 -1.48 6.53 -8.23
CA GLY A 76 -1.48 7.67 -9.12
C GLY A 76 -1.79 7.27 -10.56
N ASP A 77 -1.71 8.23 -11.44
CA ASP A 77 -1.98 8.08 -12.88
C ASP A 77 -0.77 7.58 -13.70
N GLY A 78 0.37 7.35 -13.04
CA GLY A 78 1.61 6.91 -13.68
C GLY A 78 2.44 8.05 -14.29
N ASN A 79 2.08 9.30 -14.04
CA ASN A 79 2.69 10.44 -14.71
C ASN A 79 3.55 11.25 -13.73
N TRP A 80 4.76 10.77 -13.46
CA TRP A 80 5.75 11.43 -12.60
C TRP A 80 6.93 11.93 -13.43
N PRO A 81 7.19 13.25 -13.43
CA PRO A 81 8.34 13.81 -14.12
C PRO A 81 9.65 13.14 -13.67
N ASP A 82 10.53 12.89 -14.61
CA ASP A 82 11.89 12.35 -14.41
C ASP A 82 11.94 10.92 -13.81
N LEU A 83 10.81 10.21 -13.75
CA LEU A 83 10.74 8.83 -13.28
C LEU A 83 10.18 7.90 -14.36
N THR A 84 10.73 6.69 -14.43
CA THR A 84 10.10 5.61 -15.20
C THR A 84 9.06 4.93 -14.34
N SER A 85 7.82 4.85 -14.82
CA SER A 85 6.73 4.20 -14.10
C SER A 85 6.17 3.01 -14.86
N GLU A 86 5.76 2.01 -14.09
CA GLU A 86 5.08 0.81 -14.60
C GLU A 86 3.84 0.54 -13.75
N ALA A 87 2.72 0.26 -14.41
CA ALA A 87 1.49 -0.07 -13.71
C ALA A 87 1.55 -1.49 -13.14
N ILE A 88 1.44 -1.62 -11.82
CA ILE A 88 1.47 -2.92 -11.13
C ILE A 88 0.05 -3.49 -11.06
N VAL A 89 -0.93 -2.68 -10.64
CA VAL A 89 -2.31 -3.12 -10.42
C VAL A 89 -3.26 -1.92 -10.49
N ALA A 90 -4.45 -2.15 -11.05
CA ALA A 90 -5.51 -1.15 -10.99
C ALA A 90 -6.09 -1.08 -9.58
N ALA A 91 -6.37 0.12 -9.11
CA ALA A 91 -6.90 0.38 -7.78
C ALA A 91 -8.29 1.01 -7.89
N ASP A 92 -9.30 0.31 -7.37
CA ASP A 92 -10.68 0.77 -7.35
C ASP A 92 -11.15 1.00 -5.92
N LEU A 93 -11.80 2.15 -5.68
CA LEU A 93 -12.42 2.47 -4.41
C LEU A 93 -13.82 1.85 -4.31
N THR A 94 -14.10 1.17 -3.20
CA THR A 94 -15.41 0.60 -2.91
C THR A 94 -15.72 0.68 -1.41
N PRO A 95 -16.96 1.00 -1.00
CA PRO A 95 -17.37 0.95 0.40
C PRO A 95 -17.35 -0.47 0.94
N VAL A 96 -16.75 -0.65 2.11
CA VAL A 96 -16.65 -1.93 2.80
C VAL A 96 -16.99 -1.78 4.27
N CYS A 97 -17.55 -2.83 4.87
CA CYS A 97 -17.89 -2.89 6.29
C CYS A 97 -18.06 -4.34 6.74
N ALA A 98 -18.05 -4.54 8.04
CA ALA A 98 -18.39 -5.85 8.61
C ALA A 98 -19.78 -6.34 8.14
N PRO A 99 -19.99 -7.66 7.93
CA PRO A 99 -21.23 -8.23 7.42
C PRO A 99 -22.48 -7.82 8.20
N ALA A 100 -22.36 -7.63 9.53
CA ALA A 100 -23.47 -7.20 10.37
C ALA A 100 -24.00 -5.79 10.03
N ILE A 101 -23.12 -4.90 9.56
CA ILE A 101 -23.47 -3.57 9.06
C ILE A 101 -24.01 -3.67 7.64
N GLY A 102 -23.34 -4.42 6.77
CA GLY A 102 -23.67 -4.56 5.35
C GLY A 102 -25.07 -5.13 5.12
N LYS A 103 -25.55 -6.04 6.00
CA LYS A 103 -26.91 -6.58 5.96
C LYS A 103 -28.00 -5.49 6.02
N LYS A 104 -27.70 -4.34 6.64
CA LYS A 104 -28.62 -3.22 6.81
C LYS A 104 -28.54 -2.18 5.67
N ILE A 105 -27.50 -2.24 4.83
CA ILE A 105 -27.24 -1.28 3.76
C ILE A 105 -27.46 -1.99 2.43
N LYS A 106 -28.53 -1.64 1.72
CA LYS A 106 -28.90 -2.28 0.44
C LYS A 106 -28.62 -1.41 -0.79
N THR A 107 -28.42 -0.13 -0.58
CA THR A 107 -28.23 0.87 -1.64
C THR A 107 -27.22 1.92 -1.20
N ALA A 108 -26.63 2.64 -2.14
CA ALA A 108 -25.75 3.77 -1.84
C ALA A 108 -26.43 4.84 -0.98
N SER A 109 -27.73 5.07 -1.17
CA SER A 109 -28.50 5.98 -0.33
C SER A 109 -28.64 5.52 1.13
N GLY A 110 -28.52 4.23 1.40
CA GLY A 110 -28.53 3.67 2.76
C GLY A 110 -27.34 4.09 3.59
N LEU A 111 -26.23 4.45 2.96
CA LEU A 111 -25.01 4.97 3.59
C LEU A 111 -25.25 6.27 4.39
N LYS A 112 -26.31 7.02 4.08
CA LYS A 112 -26.69 8.24 4.84
C LYS A 112 -26.91 7.99 6.34
N LYS A 113 -27.23 6.75 6.72
CA LYS A 113 -27.49 6.34 8.12
C LYS A 113 -26.30 5.62 8.76
N ALA A 114 -25.23 5.38 8.00
CA ALA A 114 -24.06 4.69 8.48
C ALA A 114 -23.00 5.67 9.00
N THR A 115 -22.15 5.20 9.90
CA THR A 115 -20.92 5.89 10.27
C THR A 115 -19.93 5.75 9.14
N LEU A 116 -19.57 6.83 8.48
CA LEU A 116 -18.58 6.82 7.39
C LEU A 116 -17.19 7.12 7.95
N LEU A 117 -16.30 6.15 7.86
CA LEU A 117 -14.91 6.28 8.30
C LEU A 117 -14.14 7.06 7.24
N ARG A 118 -13.38 8.06 7.69
CA ARG A 118 -12.69 9.01 6.81
C ARG A 118 -11.19 8.78 6.82
N VAL A 119 -10.53 9.19 5.74
CA VAL A 119 -9.07 9.19 5.63
C VAL A 119 -8.61 10.62 5.37
N SER A 120 -7.70 11.13 6.22
CA SER A 120 -7.31 12.54 6.26
C SER A 120 -6.70 13.06 4.96
N HIS A 121 -5.88 12.24 4.29
CA HIS A 121 -5.25 12.62 3.01
C HIS A 121 -6.13 12.42 1.77
N SER A 122 -7.36 11.91 1.95
CA SER A 122 -8.33 11.70 0.86
C SER A 122 -9.74 12.13 1.29
N PRO A 123 -9.93 13.40 1.64
CA PRO A 123 -11.18 13.89 2.26
C PRO A 123 -12.38 13.84 1.32
N ASP A 124 -12.16 13.83 0.01
CA ASP A 124 -13.22 13.84 -1.01
C ASP A 124 -13.67 12.44 -1.47
N ASP A 125 -13.05 11.36 -1.04
CA ASP A 125 -13.36 9.99 -1.50
C ASP A 125 -14.84 9.65 -1.40
N TRP A 126 -15.45 9.90 -0.24
CA TRP A 126 -16.87 9.64 -0.02
C TRP A 126 -17.76 10.47 -0.94
N LYS A 127 -17.42 11.73 -1.14
CA LYS A 127 -18.16 12.64 -2.02
C LYS A 127 -18.08 12.19 -3.48
N LEU A 128 -16.87 11.84 -3.94
CA LEU A 128 -16.63 11.37 -5.30
C LEU A 128 -17.35 10.04 -5.57
N TRP A 129 -17.20 9.08 -4.66
CA TRP A 129 -17.83 7.77 -4.80
C TRP A 129 -19.36 7.86 -4.80
N LEU A 130 -19.95 8.58 -3.84
CA LEU A 130 -21.40 8.75 -3.76
C LEU A 130 -21.97 9.47 -4.97
N LYS A 131 -21.27 10.48 -5.48
CA LYS A 131 -21.65 11.16 -6.72
C LYS A 131 -21.64 10.18 -7.91
N ALA A 132 -20.62 9.35 -8.05
CA ALA A 132 -20.54 8.33 -9.10
C ALA A 132 -21.64 7.27 -8.97
N ALA A 133 -22.04 6.93 -7.73
CA ALA A 133 -23.14 6.01 -7.44
C ALA A 133 -24.55 6.65 -7.53
N GLY A 134 -24.66 7.91 -8.00
CA GLY A 134 -25.94 8.62 -8.11
C GLY A 134 -26.60 8.95 -6.77
N ALA A 135 -25.83 8.98 -5.68
CA ALA A 135 -26.33 9.25 -4.34
C ALA A 135 -25.80 10.60 -3.82
N THR A 136 -26.61 11.27 -2.98
CA THR A 136 -26.19 12.51 -2.33
C THR A 136 -25.29 12.15 -1.13
N ALA A 137 -24.11 12.78 -1.06
CA ALA A 137 -23.23 12.64 0.08
C ALA A 137 -23.86 13.23 1.35
N PRO A 138 -24.03 12.46 2.44
CA PRO A 138 -24.23 13.07 3.76
C PRO A 138 -22.92 13.77 4.15
N ALA A 139 -23.02 14.77 5.03
CA ALA A 139 -21.81 15.18 5.75
C ALA A 139 -21.24 13.95 6.45
N ALA A 140 -20.05 13.50 6.03
CA ALA A 140 -19.42 12.33 6.62
C ALA A 140 -19.15 12.63 8.10
N LYS A 141 -19.92 12.01 8.98
CA LYS A 141 -19.75 12.09 10.44
C LYS A 141 -19.21 10.74 10.91
N GLY A 142 -17.95 10.69 11.21
CA GLY A 142 -17.30 9.49 11.70
C GLY A 142 -15.84 9.77 12.05
N PRO A 143 -15.17 8.83 12.69
CA PRO A 143 -13.73 8.91 12.95
C PRO A 143 -12.93 9.14 11.66
N GLU A 144 -11.81 9.81 11.83
CA GLU A 144 -10.84 10.09 10.77
C GLU A 144 -9.53 9.39 11.11
N PHE A 145 -8.94 8.78 10.13
CA PHE A 145 -7.69 8.02 10.23
C PHE A 145 -6.66 8.56 9.25
N ASP A 146 -5.40 8.39 9.55
CA ASP A 146 -4.34 8.84 8.65
C ASP A 146 -4.19 7.95 7.42
N PHE A 147 -4.53 6.65 7.55
CA PHE A 147 -4.33 5.67 6.47
C PHE A 147 -5.56 4.79 6.25
N TYR A 148 -5.78 4.40 5.00
CA TYR A 148 -6.85 3.47 4.62
C TYR A 148 -6.84 2.16 5.41
N GLY A 149 -5.67 1.60 5.70
CA GLY A 149 -5.56 0.35 6.46
C GLY A 149 -6.16 0.44 7.85
N GLN A 150 -6.02 1.59 8.52
CA GLN A 150 -6.62 1.84 9.83
C GLN A 150 -8.15 1.94 9.73
N ALA A 151 -8.66 2.70 8.74
CA ALA A 151 -10.09 2.81 8.49
C ALA A 151 -10.71 1.46 8.09
N GLN A 152 -10.02 0.66 7.29
CA GLN A 152 -10.44 -0.68 6.90
C GLN A 152 -10.48 -1.63 8.10
N GLN A 153 -9.47 -1.60 8.98
CA GLN A 153 -9.48 -2.38 10.21
C GLN A 153 -10.67 -1.99 11.11
N ALA A 154 -10.91 -0.69 11.27
CA ALA A 154 -12.07 -0.22 12.03
C ALA A 154 -13.41 -0.67 11.41
N ALA A 155 -13.49 -0.80 10.08
CA ALA A 155 -14.67 -1.34 9.39
C ALA A 155 -14.85 -2.83 9.65
N VAL A 156 -13.77 -3.63 9.63
CA VAL A 156 -13.78 -5.05 10.02
C VAL A 156 -14.27 -5.21 11.45
N ASP A 157 -13.83 -4.34 12.38
CA ASP A 157 -14.22 -4.34 13.79
C ASP A 157 -15.66 -3.80 14.02
N GLY A 158 -16.36 -3.43 12.95
CA GLY A 158 -17.77 -3.03 13.02
C GLY A 158 -18.01 -1.58 13.44
N LEU A 159 -16.99 -0.71 13.38
CA LEU A 159 -17.13 0.70 13.76
C LEU A 159 -17.93 1.51 12.73
N GLY A 160 -17.92 1.10 11.47
CA GLY A 160 -18.61 1.81 10.39
C GLY A 160 -18.32 1.24 9.01
N VAL A 161 -18.43 2.10 8.01
CA VAL A 161 -18.14 1.80 6.61
C VAL A 161 -16.91 2.58 6.19
N ALA A 162 -15.89 1.91 5.66
CA ALA A 162 -14.67 2.52 5.14
C ALA A 162 -14.64 2.48 3.60
N MET A 163 -13.77 3.29 2.99
CA MET A 163 -13.34 3.05 1.63
C MET A 163 -12.30 1.94 1.60
N GLY A 164 -12.64 0.86 0.93
CA GLY A 164 -11.71 -0.19 0.58
C GLY A 164 -11.05 0.09 -0.77
N ILE A 165 -9.79 -0.29 -0.90
CA ILE A 165 -9.06 -0.21 -2.16
C ILE A 165 -8.85 -1.65 -2.65
N ARG A 166 -9.41 -2.00 -3.79
CA ARG A 166 -9.04 -3.26 -4.45
C ARG A 166 -7.66 -3.10 -5.11
N PRO A 167 -6.78 -4.11 -5.03
CA PRO A 167 -6.98 -5.46 -4.48
C PRO A 167 -6.63 -5.62 -2.98
N TYR A 168 -6.41 -4.55 -2.20
CA TYR A 168 -5.92 -4.64 -0.79
C TYR A 168 -6.93 -5.30 0.15
N ILE A 169 -8.21 -5.26 -0.20
CA ILE A 169 -9.31 -5.82 0.60
C ILE A 169 -9.73 -7.23 0.16
N ASP A 170 -9.17 -7.77 -0.92
CA ASP A 170 -9.65 -9.01 -1.52
C ASP A 170 -9.51 -10.20 -0.56
N ASP A 171 -8.43 -10.25 0.22
CA ASP A 171 -8.21 -11.31 1.22
C ASP A 171 -9.24 -11.21 2.38
N ASP A 172 -9.59 -10.00 2.81
CA ASP A 172 -10.62 -9.77 3.84
C ASP A 172 -12.00 -10.17 3.33
N LEU A 173 -12.32 -9.84 2.07
CA LEU A 173 -13.58 -10.25 1.44
C LEU A 173 -13.66 -11.77 1.27
N ALA A 174 -12.59 -12.43 0.84
CA ALA A 174 -12.52 -13.87 0.71
C ALA A 174 -12.68 -14.59 2.06
N ALA A 175 -12.18 -13.98 3.13
CA ALA A 175 -12.35 -14.48 4.51
C ALA A 175 -13.72 -14.15 5.12
N GLY A 176 -14.60 -13.42 4.41
CA GLY A 176 -15.92 -13.03 4.90
C GLY A 176 -15.92 -11.93 5.97
N ARG A 177 -14.86 -11.13 5.99
CA ARG A 177 -14.68 -10.01 6.93
C ARG A 177 -15.11 -8.69 6.32
#